data_705b036ad921f052df6343c7db82c727
#
_entry.id   705b036ad921f052df6343c7db82c727
#
_cell.length_a   1.000
_cell.length_b   1.000
_cell.length_c   1.000
_cell.angle_alpha   90.00
_cell.angle_beta   90.00
_cell.angle_gamma   90.00
#
_symmetry.space_group_name_H-M   'P 1'
#
loop_
_entity.id
_entity.type
_entity.pdbx_description
1 polymer ?
#
loop_
_entity_poly.entity_id
_entity_poly.type
_entity_poly.pdbx_seq_one_letter_code
_entity_poly.pdbx_strand_id
1 'polypeptide(L)'
;TGSLFQHQIKDPALRVDIGKFGFITGVHGVTVSYIRTDVPPGIKKPSDFVKAQKFRAAGLGVSSSKDVRFRLSFDLLGLKYDYVTGYNNSSDARLAVQRNEAQYHDETLPSYRSQVEPQMVKTGMVTPIYYTDLVAPSGEILASRDVPELQPFTYYYKEMFGKLPSGI
;
A
#
# COMPACT_ATOMS: atom_id res chain seq x y z
N THR A 1 11.36 -2.02 9.42
CA THR A 1 9.97 -2.52 9.48
C THR A 1 9.81 -3.85 8.75
N GLY A 2 10.20 -3.97 7.47
CA GLY A 2 10.19 -5.25 6.76
C GLY A 2 11.01 -6.33 7.48
N SER A 3 12.21 -5.99 7.92
CA SER A 3 13.09 -6.91 8.65
C SER A 3 12.52 -7.37 9.99
N LEU A 4 11.77 -6.52 10.71
CA LEU A 4 11.07 -6.92 11.93
C LEU A 4 9.97 -7.96 11.64
N PHE A 5 9.20 -7.75 10.58
CA PHE A 5 8.20 -8.72 10.14
C PHE A 5 8.86 -10.04 9.71
N GLN A 6 9.92 -10.00 8.91
CA GLN A 6 10.69 -11.18 8.51
C GLN A 6 11.24 -11.94 9.73
N HIS A 7 11.72 -11.21 10.76
CA HIS A 7 12.17 -11.82 11.99
C HIS A 7 11.03 -12.55 12.72
N GLN A 8 9.85 -11.93 12.83
CA GLN A 8 8.69 -12.53 13.47
C GLN A 8 8.22 -13.81 12.78
N ILE A 9 8.19 -13.83 11.43
CA ILE A 9 7.81 -15.01 10.66
C ILE A 9 8.95 -16.01 10.45
N LYS A 10 10.13 -15.75 11.05
CA LYS A 10 11.34 -16.57 10.90
C LYS A 10 11.72 -16.81 9.42
N ASP A 11 11.65 -15.76 8.61
CA ASP A 11 12.00 -15.80 7.20
C ASP A 11 13.46 -16.25 7.02
N PRO A 12 13.76 -17.36 6.31
CA PRO A 12 15.13 -17.85 6.13
C PRO A 12 16.02 -16.90 5.31
N ALA A 13 15.43 -15.95 4.58
CA ALA A 13 16.18 -14.91 3.86
C ALA A 13 16.76 -13.85 4.81
N LEU A 14 16.25 -13.72 6.03
CA LEU A 14 16.78 -12.81 7.04
C LEU A 14 18.04 -13.42 7.70
N ARG A 15 19.21 -12.96 7.28
CA ARG A 15 20.51 -13.46 7.74
C ARG A 15 21.11 -12.72 8.95
N VAL A 16 20.31 -11.88 9.61
CA VAL A 16 20.74 -11.05 10.74
C VAL A 16 19.84 -11.28 11.95
N ASP A 17 20.42 -11.25 13.14
CA ASP A 17 19.69 -11.29 14.39
C ASP A 17 19.35 -9.87 14.83
N ILE A 18 18.08 -9.48 14.60
CA ILE A 18 17.59 -8.13 14.94
C ILE A 18 17.68 -7.86 16.44
N GLY A 19 17.58 -8.88 17.29
CA GLY A 19 17.67 -8.73 18.74
C GLY A 19 19.06 -8.24 19.22
N LYS A 20 20.07 -8.31 18.35
CA LYS A 20 21.43 -7.80 18.64
C LYS A 20 21.66 -6.35 18.19
N PHE A 21 20.68 -5.70 17.53
CA PHE A 21 20.81 -4.31 17.15
C PHE A 21 20.38 -3.36 18.27
N GLY A 22 21.21 -2.33 18.50
CA GLY A 22 20.81 -1.18 19.32
C GLY A 22 19.82 -0.30 18.54
N PHE A 23 18.68 -0.03 19.13
CA PHE A 23 17.70 0.91 18.56
C PHE A 23 18.17 2.35 18.78
N ILE A 24 18.35 3.11 17.70
CA ILE A 24 18.76 4.51 17.75
C ILE A 24 17.55 5.42 17.56
N THR A 25 16.77 5.17 16.52
CA THR A 25 15.58 5.97 16.18
C THR A 25 14.67 5.21 15.23
N GLY A 26 13.41 5.63 15.15
CA GLY A 26 12.45 5.17 14.18
C GLY A 26 11.63 6.33 13.62
N VAL A 27 11.39 6.31 12.32
CA VAL A 27 10.50 7.26 11.66
C VAL A 27 9.17 6.57 11.38
N HIS A 28 8.10 7.17 11.84
CA HIS A 28 6.75 6.73 11.53
C HIS A 28 6.33 7.37 10.20
N GLY A 29 5.93 6.57 9.23
CA GLY A 29 5.51 7.06 7.92
C GLY A 29 4.44 6.19 7.31
N VAL A 30 3.59 6.80 6.49
CA VAL A 30 2.53 6.11 5.75
C VAL A 30 3.02 5.66 4.38
N THR A 31 2.35 4.67 3.84
CA THR A 31 2.47 4.22 2.46
C THR A 31 1.16 4.56 1.75
N VAL A 32 1.24 5.23 0.61
CA VAL A 32 0.08 5.63 -0.19
C VAL A 32 -0.16 4.61 -1.28
N SER A 33 -1.37 4.09 -1.34
CA SER A 33 -1.85 3.15 -2.36
C SER A 33 -2.42 3.90 -3.55
N TYR A 34 -2.09 3.48 -4.76
CA TYR A 34 -2.62 4.07 -5.98
C TYR A 34 -2.84 3.02 -7.08
N ILE A 35 -3.80 3.30 -7.95
CA ILE A 35 -4.20 2.43 -9.06
C ILE A 35 -4.38 3.25 -10.33
N ARG A 36 -4.19 2.64 -11.49
CA ARG A 36 -4.46 3.27 -12.79
C ARG A 36 -5.93 3.61 -12.94
N THR A 37 -6.19 4.78 -13.52
CA THR A 37 -7.56 5.28 -13.77
C THR A 37 -8.31 4.48 -14.81
N ASP A 38 -7.60 3.80 -15.72
CA ASP A 38 -8.16 3.00 -16.83
C ASP A 38 -8.53 1.56 -16.45
N VAL A 39 -8.32 1.14 -15.19
CA VAL A 39 -8.83 -0.15 -14.70
C VAL A 39 -10.36 -0.14 -14.75
N PRO A 40 -11.01 -1.10 -15.46
CA PRO A 40 -12.46 -1.12 -15.53
C PRO A 40 -13.14 -1.23 -14.16
N PRO A 41 -14.26 -0.54 -13.96
CA PRO A 41 -15.07 0.29 -14.87
C PRO A 41 -14.55 1.72 -15.04
N GLY A 42 -13.38 2.04 -14.52
CA GLY A 42 -12.76 3.34 -14.44
C GLY A 42 -12.67 3.82 -13.00
N ILE A 43 -11.45 4.17 -12.56
CA ILE A 43 -11.17 4.57 -11.15
C ILE A 43 -10.86 6.06 -11.12
N LYS A 44 -11.88 6.89 -10.89
CA LYS A 44 -11.75 8.35 -10.88
C LYS A 44 -11.60 8.94 -9.48
N LYS A 45 -12.04 8.22 -8.46
CA LYS A 45 -12.00 8.61 -7.05
C LYS A 45 -11.76 7.39 -6.17
N PRO A 46 -11.30 7.55 -4.92
CA PRO A 46 -11.03 6.41 -4.02
C PRO A 46 -12.16 5.40 -3.92
N SER A 47 -13.42 5.86 -3.82
CA SER A 47 -14.60 5.00 -3.67
C SER A 47 -14.90 4.11 -4.89
N ASP A 48 -14.28 4.34 -6.04
CA ASP A 48 -14.46 3.47 -7.21
C ASP A 48 -13.62 2.20 -7.10
N PHE A 49 -12.59 2.19 -6.26
CA PHE A 49 -11.65 1.08 -6.15
C PHE A 49 -12.31 -0.25 -5.76
N VAL A 50 -13.29 -0.23 -4.88
CA VAL A 50 -14.04 -1.45 -4.49
C VAL A 50 -14.83 -2.08 -5.65
N LYS A 51 -14.99 -1.34 -6.77
CA LYS A 51 -15.66 -1.81 -8.00
C LYS A 51 -14.67 -2.26 -9.07
N ALA A 52 -13.36 -2.13 -8.79
CA ALA A 52 -12.32 -2.49 -9.76
C ALA A 52 -12.50 -3.94 -10.22
N GLN A 53 -12.50 -4.14 -11.53
CA GLN A 53 -12.39 -5.46 -12.10
C GLN A 53 -10.97 -6.00 -11.89
N LYS A 54 -10.73 -7.26 -12.28
CA LYS A 54 -9.43 -7.89 -12.10
C LYS A 54 -8.28 -7.05 -12.66
N PHE A 55 -7.26 -6.82 -11.85
CA PHE A 55 -6.06 -6.05 -12.17
C PHE A 55 -4.79 -6.74 -11.67
N ARG A 56 -3.62 -6.27 -12.08
CA ARG A 56 -2.32 -6.75 -11.60
C ARG A 56 -1.74 -5.77 -10.57
N ALA A 57 -1.37 -6.30 -9.40
CA ALA A 57 -0.72 -5.55 -8.34
C ALA A 57 0.79 -5.82 -8.33
N ALA A 58 1.60 -4.80 -8.52
CA ALA A 58 3.05 -4.90 -8.49
C ALA A 58 3.57 -4.91 -7.06
N GLY A 59 4.32 -5.95 -6.71
CA GLY A 59 4.92 -6.14 -5.39
C GLY A 59 6.40 -6.47 -5.42
N LEU A 60 7.07 -6.29 -4.29
CA LEU A 60 8.51 -6.53 -4.14
C LEU A 60 8.81 -7.99 -3.76
N GLY A 61 7.96 -8.57 -2.91
CA GLY A 61 8.15 -9.94 -2.44
C GLY A 61 7.11 -10.38 -1.43
N VAL A 62 6.85 -11.66 -1.38
CA VAL A 62 5.78 -12.26 -0.56
C VAL A 62 5.91 -11.99 0.94
N SER A 63 7.14 -11.83 1.45
CA SER A 63 7.46 -11.51 2.84
C SER A 63 7.71 -10.00 3.07
N SER A 64 7.55 -9.16 2.04
CA SER A 64 7.59 -7.72 2.22
C SER A 64 6.41 -7.26 3.06
N SER A 65 6.66 -6.55 4.17
CA SER A 65 5.59 -6.04 5.04
C SER A 65 4.63 -5.08 4.32
N LYS A 66 5.11 -4.39 3.29
CA LYS A 66 4.33 -3.54 2.42
C LYS A 66 3.35 -4.38 1.61
N ASP A 67 3.85 -5.41 0.95
CA ASP A 67 3.06 -6.30 0.09
C ASP A 67 2.03 -7.12 0.89
N VAL A 68 2.40 -7.59 2.09
CA VAL A 68 1.46 -8.26 2.98
C VAL A 68 0.30 -7.33 3.34
N ARG A 69 0.57 -6.06 3.65
CA ARG A 69 -0.48 -5.10 4.01
C ARG A 69 -1.47 -4.86 2.88
N PHE A 70 -1.02 -4.57 1.66
CA PHE A 70 -1.98 -4.34 0.58
C PHE A 70 -2.74 -5.61 0.19
N ARG A 71 -2.11 -6.79 0.24
CA ARG A 71 -2.81 -8.06 -0.03
C ARG A 71 -3.92 -8.32 0.99
N LEU A 72 -3.64 -8.14 2.28
CA LEU A 72 -4.67 -8.21 3.34
C LEU A 72 -5.78 -7.17 3.11
N SER A 73 -5.42 -5.95 2.73
CA SER A 73 -6.41 -4.92 2.39
C SER A 73 -7.30 -5.35 1.23
N PHE A 74 -6.76 -5.99 0.19
CA PHE A 74 -7.52 -6.46 -0.96
C PHE A 74 -8.44 -7.61 -0.61
N ASP A 75 -7.99 -8.54 0.23
CA ASP A 75 -8.81 -9.65 0.70
C ASP A 75 -9.99 -9.12 1.53
N LEU A 76 -9.77 -8.14 2.41
CA LEU A 76 -10.82 -7.46 3.17
C LEU A 76 -11.81 -6.71 2.26
N LEU A 77 -11.32 -6.07 1.20
CA LEU A 77 -12.15 -5.35 0.23
C LEU A 77 -12.85 -6.28 -0.78
N GLY A 78 -12.54 -7.58 -0.81
CA GLY A 78 -13.08 -8.55 -1.76
C GLY A 78 -12.62 -8.35 -3.20
N LEU A 79 -11.44 -7.74 -3.41
CA LEU A 79 -10.93 -7.43 -4.75
C LEU A 79 -10.34 -8.65 -5.44
N LYS A 80 -10.49 -8.70 -6.76
CA LYS A 80 -9.88 -9.71 -7.62
C LYS A 80 -8.62 -9.16 -8.28
N TYR A 81 -7.47 -9.73 -8.01
CA TYR A 81 -6.20 -9.27 -8.54
C TYR A 81 -5.22 -10.42 -8.80
N ASP A 82 -4.24 -10.16 -9.65
CA ASP A 82 -3.07 -11.00 -9.81
C ASP A 82 -1.88 -10.32 -9.12
N TYR A 83 -1.28 -11.01 -8.15
CA TYR A 83 -0.09 -10.51 -7.48
C TYR A 83 1.15 -10.81 -8.32
N VAL A 84 1.78 -9.77 -8.85
CA VAL A 84 3.02 -9.86 -9.63
C VAL A 84 4.15 -9.37 -8.74
N THR A 85 5.06 -10.25 -8.39
CA THR A 85 6.18 -9.96 -7.46
C THR A 85 7.53 -10.17 -8.14
N GLY A 86 8.60 -9.71 -7.48
CA GLY A 86 9.97 -9.84 -7.97
C GLY A 86 10.56 -8.55 -8.52
N TYR A 87 9.86 -7.42 -8.38
CA TYR A 87 10.47 -6.12 -8.64
C TYR A 87 11.54 -5.82 -7.59
N ASN A 88 12.73 -5.39 -8.02
CA ASN A 88 13.86 -5.18 -7.12
C ASN A 88 13.63 -4.04 -6.12
N ASN A 89 12.83 -3.05 -6.51
CA ASN A 89 12.52 -1.85 -5.72
C ASN A 89 11.20 -1.20 -6.17
N SER A 90 10.73 -0.21 -5.42
CA SER A 90 9.49 0.51 -5.74
C SER A 90 9.58 1.30 -7.05
N SER A 91 10.76 1.73 -7.49
CA SER A 91 10.89 2.44 -8.77
C SER A 91 10.59 1.52 -9.95
N ASP A 92 11.06 0.27 -9.92
CA ASP A 92 10.78 -0.73 -10.96
C ASP A 92 9.30 -1.06 -11.00
N ALA A 93 8.68 -1.25 -9.82
CA ALA A 93 7.24 -1.49 -9.72
C ALA A 93 6.41 -0.30 -10.22
N ARG A 94 6.82 0.94 -9.92
CA ARG A 94 6.19 2.16 -10.45
C ARG A 94 6.30 2.24 -11.97
N LEU A 95 7.47 1.95 -12.54
CA LEU A 95 7.66 1.90 -14.00
C LEU A 95 6.74 0.87 -14.64
N ALA A 96 6.52 -0.29 -14.01
CA ALA A 96 5.56 -1.28 -14.49
C ALA A 96 4.13 -0.72 -14.52
N VAL A 97 3.74 0.09 -13.52
CA VAL A 97 2.44 0.79 -13.54
C VAL A 97 2.38 1.83 -14.65
N GLN A 98 3.43 2.62 -14.86
CA GLN A 98 3.49 3.60 -15.96
C GLN A 98 3.34 2.94 -17.33
N ARG A 99 3.94 1.77 -17.54
CA ARG A 99 3.88 0.97 -18.78
C ARG A 99 2.62 0.11 -18.91
N ASN A 100 1.73 0.17 -17.92
CA ASN A 100 0.53 -0.70 -17.84
C ASN A 100 0.84 -2.22 -17.80
N GLU A 101 2.03 -2.59 -17.37
CA GLU A 101 2.42 -3.98 -17.08
C GLU A 101 1.77 -4.46 -15.78
N ALA A 102 1.56 -3.54 -14.83
CA ALA A 102 0.74 -3.68 -13.65
C ALA A 102 -0.17 -2.45 -13.50
N GLN A 103 -1.23 -2.53 -12.72
CA GLN A 103 -2.16 -1.41 -12.56
C GLN A 103 -2.14 -0.80 -11.17
N TYR A 104 -1.67 -1.51 -10.16
CA TYR A 104 -1.60 -1.06 -8.78
C TYR A 104 -0.17 -1.15 -8.23
N HIS A 105 0.18 -0.19 -7.41
CA HIS A 105 1.34 -0.22 -6.52
C HIS A 105 1.10 0.69 -5.32
N ASP A 106 1.97 0.61 -4.32
CA ASP A 106 1.98 1.51 -3.18
C ASP A 106 3.40 2.02 -2.89
N GLU A 107 3.53 3.24 -2.43
CA GLU A 107 4.81 3.86 -2.13
C GLU A 107 4.82 4.59 -0.80
N THR A 108 6.00 4.69 -0.19
CA THR A 108 6.17 5.56 0.99
C THR A 108 5.83 6.99 0.62
N LEU A 109 5.30 7.74 1.58
CA LEU A 109 4.84 9.11 1.33
C LEU A 109 5.89 10.02 0.67
N PRO A 110 7.20 10.01 1.05
CA PRO A 110 8.20 10.81 0.34
C PRO A 110 8.33 10.46 -1.14
N SER A 111 8.34 9.15 -1.49
CA SER A 111 8.38 8.71 -2.89
C SER A 111 7.09 9.05 -3.64
N TYR A 112 5.94 8.88 -2.99
CA TYR A 112 4.65 9.28 -3.55
C TYR A 112 4.64 10.77 -3.91
N ARG A 113 5.00 11.66 -2.98
CA ARG A 113 5.02 13.11 -3.20
C ARG A 113 6.01 13.54 -4.29
N SER A 114 7.21 12.92 -4.31
CA SER A 114 8.27 13.32 -5.24
C SER A 114 8.14 12.71 -6.65
N GLN A 115 7.53 11.54 -6.77
CA GLN A 115 7.51 10.79 -8.04
C GLN A 115 6.10 10.52 -8.57
N VAL A 116 5.21 9.97 -7.73
CA VAL A 116 3.89 9.51 -8.20
C VAL A 116 2.96 10.69 -8.40
N GLU A 117 2.87 11.58 -7.43
CA GLU A 117 1.94 12.72 -7.50
C GLU A 117 2.20 13.62 -8.72
N PRO A 118 3.44 14.11 -8.98
CA PRO A 118 3.67 14.99 -10.12
C PRO A 118 3.57 14.29 -11.48
N GLN A 119 3.99 13.03 -11.57
CA GLN A 119 4.13 12.34 -12.85
C GLN A 119 2.91 11.51 -13.23
N MET A 120 2.14 11.04 -12.26
CA MET A 120 1.08 10.08 -12.50
C MET A 120 -0.30 10.55 -12.01
N VAL A 121 -0.39 11.19 -10.84
CA VAL A 121 -1.68 11.71 -10.34
C VAL A 121 -2.07 12.98 -11.09
N LYS A 122 -1.18 13.96 -11.20
CA LYS A 122 -1.46 15.23 -11.90
C LYS A 122 -1.72 15.05 -13.39
N THR A 123 -1.24 13.97 -13.99
CA THR A 123 -1.51 13.61 -15.40
C THR A 123 -2.79 12.80 -15.57
N GLY A 124 -3.46 12.43 -14.48
CA GLY A 124 -4.65 11.60 -14.51
C GLY A 124 -4.39 10.12 -14.82
N MET A 125 -3.13 9.68 -14.80
CA MET A 125 -2.75 8.29 -15.05
C MET A 125 -3.20 7.36 -13.93
N VAL A 126 -3.07 7.79 -12.67
CA VAL A 126 -3.46 7.02 -11.48
C VAL A 126 -4.32 7.83 -10.54
N THR A 127 -5.13 7.13 -9.77
CA THR A 127 -5.91 7.67 -8.65
C THR A 127 -5.31 7.14 -7.35
N PRO A 128 -4.91 8.01 -6.41
CA PRO A 128 -4.57 7.60 -5.05
C PRO A 128 -5.84 7.16 -4.31
N ILE A 129 -5.75 6.12 -3.47
CA ILE A 129 -6.92 5.47 -2.87
C ILE A 129 -7.01 5.70 -1.37
N TYR A 130 -6.02 5.23 -0.65
CA TYR A 130 -5.89 5.34 0.81
C TYR A 130 -4.41 5.26 1.20
N TYR A 131 -4.11 5.50 2.45
CA TYR A 131 -2.79 5.22 3.01
C TYR A 131 -2.87 4.17 4.13
N THR A 132 -1.72 3.57 4.44
CA THR A 132 -1.62 2.60 5.53
C THR A 132 -1.88 3.25 6.88
N ASP A 133 -2.63 2.57 7.75
CA ASP A 133 -2.98 3.08 9.07
C ASP A 133 -1.74 3.47 9.89
N LEU A 134 -1.84 4.58 10.58
CA LEU A 134 -0.98 4.98 11.67
C LEU A 134 -1.68 4.58 12.97
N VAL A 135 -1.07 3.69 13.74
CA VAL A 135 -1.66 3.17 14.97
C VAL A 135 -0.92 3.74 16.17
N ALA A 136 -1.62 4.42 17.06
CA ALA A 136 -1.10 4.87 18.34
C ALA A 136 -0.83 3.69 19.27
N PRO A 137 -0.02 3.84 20.33
CA PRO A 137 0.16 2.79 21.35
C PRO A 137 -1.15 2.36 22.02
N SER A 138 -2.16 3.23 22.04
CA SER A 138 -3.52 2.94 22.52
C SER A 138 -4.33 2.02 21.60
N GLY A 139 -3.85 1.77 20.36
CA GLY A 139 -4.60 1.10 19.31
C GLY A 139 -5.48 2.02 18.46
N GLU A 140 -5.51 3.32 18.76
CA GLU A 140 -6.27 4.30 17.99
C GLU A 140 -5.66 4.51 16.60
N ILE A 141 -6.50 4.61 15.56
CA ILE A 141 -6.09 4.96 14.20
C ILE A 141 -5.96 6.48 14.09
N LEU A 142 -4.76 6.94 13.79
CA LEU A 142 -4.44 8.35 13.66
C LEU A 142 -4.54 8.79 12.20
N ALA A 143 -5.12 9.97 11.99
CA ALA A 143 -5.06 10.64 10.70
C ALA A 143 -3.67 11.24 10.47
N SER A 144 -3.12 11.05 9.26
CA SER A 144 -1.87 11.70 8.86
C SER A 144 -2.12 13.14 8.43
N ARG A 145 -1.36 14.07 9.01
CA ARG A 145 -1.37 15.48 8.60
C ARG A 145 -0.64 15.72 7.28
N ASP A 146 0.22 14.77 6.87
CA ASP A 146 1.07 14.90 5.68
C ASP A 146 0.35 14.50 4.39
N VAL A 147 -0.83 13.86 4.52
CA VAL A 147 -1.67 13.43 3.40
C VAL A 147 -3.17 13.62 3.72
N PRO A 148 -3.59 14.88 3.98
CA PRO A 148 -4.95 15.19 4.44
C PRO A 148 -6.04 14.91 3.38
N GLU A 149 -5.66 14.78 2.12
CA GLU A 149 -6.55 14.48 1.00
C GLU A 149 -7.01 13.02 0.92
N LEU A 150 -6.40 12.13 1.70
CA LEU A 150 -6.74 10.71 1.75
C LEU A 150 -7.08 10.27 3.17
N GLN A 151 -7.67 9.09 3.27
CA GLN A 151 -7.99 8.46 4.55
C GLN A 151 -7.06 7.27 4.84
N PRO A 152 -6.82 6.92 6.12
CA PRO A 152 -6.21 5.65 6.47
C PRO A 152 -7.12 4.49 6.02
N PHE A 153 -6.53 3.33 5.74
CA PHE A 153 -7.26 2.17 5.22
C PHE A 153 -8.49 1.80 6.07
N THR A 154 -8.37 1.81 7.38
CA THR A 154 -9.48 1.46 8.28
C THR A 154 -10.68 2.39 8.11
N TYR A 155 -10.47 3.71 7.95
CA TYR A 155 -11.55 4.67 7.73
C TYR A 155 -12.11 4.59 6.31
N TYR A 156 -11.25 4.39 5.31
CA TYR A 156 -11.66 4.09 3.95
C TYR A 156 -12.59 2.85 3.90
N TYR A 157 -12.19 1.76 4.57
CA TYR A 157 -13.00 0.55 4.66
C TYR A 157 -14.36 0.83 5.32
N LYS A 158 -14.36 1.57 6.44
CA LYS A 158 -15.60 1.97 7.13
C LYS A 158 -16.53 2.80 6.24
N GLU A 159 -15.98 3.71 5.45
CA GLU A 159 -16.75 4.49 4.48
C GLU A 159 -17.41 3.60 3.42
N MET A 160 -16.69 2.61 2.92
CA MET A 160 -17.20 1.71 1.86
C MET A 160 -18.23 0.69 2.36
N PHE A 161 -18.07 0.18 3.59
CA PHE A 161 -18.87 -0.95 4.11
C PHE A 161 -19.72 -0.62 5.35
N GLY A 162 -19.67 0.60 5.86
CA GLY A 162 -20.43 1.05 7.03
C GLY A 162 -19.98 0.48 8.38
N LYS A 163 -18.92 -0.34 8.41
CA LYS A 163 -18.38 -1.00 9.61
C LYS A 163 -16.86 -1.06 9.57
N LEU A 164 -16.22 -1.20 10.73
CA LEU A 164 -14.78 -1.45 10.80
C LEU A 164 -14.43 -2.85 10.27
N PRO A 165 -13.23 -3.04 9.70
CA PRO A 165 -12.77 -4.37 9.33
C PRO A 165 -12.70 -5.25 10.58
N SER A 166 -13.21 -6.47 10.50
CA SER A 166 -13.21 -7.44 11.59
C SER A 166 -12.78 -8.79 11.07
N GLY A 167 -11.84 -9.43 11.76
CA GLY A 167 -11.39 -10.81 11.62
C GLY A 167 -11.01 -11.25 10.19
N ILE A 168 -9.83 -11.76 10.02
CA ILE A 168 -9.46 -12.61 8.89
C ILE A 168 -9.40 -14.04 9.41
#